data_426b9dd57cb70cdb194e3e2ee4a39da6
#
_entry.id   426b9dd57cb70cdb194e3e2ee4a39da6
#
_cell.length_a   1.000
_cell.length_b   1.000
_cell.length_c   1.000
_cell.angle_alpha   90.00
_cell.angle_beta   90.00
_cell.angle_gamma   90.00
#
_symmetry.space_group_name_H-M   'P 1'
#
loop_
_entity.id
_entity.type
_entity.pdbx_description
1 polymer ?
#
loop_
_entity_poly.entity_id
_entity_poly.type
_entity_poly.pdbx_seq_one_letter_code
_entity_poly.pdbx_strand_id
1 'polypeptide(L)'
;IPVDEVPGEGVSGVETVMTKLHAGGKFGGGGYAVSGGLHGVGISVVNALSTRVDIEVRRQGFHWTQTYVNQHPTARLAKGAPMAEDESTGTSVTFWPDAAIFESTVYDFETLRSRFQQMAFLNKGLKISLTDLREPDLAGDEVAGDDDSTEPKHQSVTYQYMNGIKDYVSYLVKSRKATPVEEDVIDFEAEDLKIGISAEVAMQWTTAYSEAVHTFANTISTTEGGTHEEGFRAALTSLVNRYARDKNILKEKDDNLSGDDVREGLTAVVSVKLTTPQFEGQTKTKLGNSEAKTFVQRVMTDKLGDWFDAHPAEAKNIIQKAIEASRARLAAKKARENTRRKSIFESAGMPDKLKDCQSNNPEECELFIVEGDSAGGSAIQGRNPETQAILPLRGKILNTERASIDRMMKSETIESLITAVGGGYGEDFDLNKVRYHKVIMMTDADVDGAHIRTLLLTFFFRFMRPLIEEGYVYSAVPPLYKLTRGKQQRVAYTDEERDAISSEMRDGNPNVKIDINRYKGLGEMNPEQLWETTMNPENRVIVRITIEDAEKADEAFTILMGD
;
A
#
# COMPACT_ATOMS: atom_id res chain seq x y z
N ILE A 1 -5.36 -21.54 26.21
CA ILE A 1 -4.15 -21.26 27.01
C ILE A 1 -4.10 -22.28 28.17
N PRO A 2 -2.91 -22.81 28.58
CA PRO A 2 -2.78 -23.68 29.73
C PRO A 2 -3.11 -22.94 31.03
N VAL A 3 -3.88 -23.60 31.91
CA VAL A 3 -4.31 -23.05 33.20
C VAL A 3 -3.48 -23.58 34.38
N ASP A 4 -2.73 -24.65 34.12
CA ASP A 4 -1.87 -25.29 35.11
C ASP A 4 -0.70 -24.39 35.50
N GLU A 5 -0.14 -24.63 36.68
CA GLU A 5 1.06 -23.94 37.13
C GLU A 5 2.28 -24.34 36.29
N VAL A 6 3.06 -23.35 35.87
CA VAL A 6 4.28 -23.60 35.08
C VAL A 6 5.41 -24.01 36.02
N PRO A 7 6.04 -25.18 35.79
CA PRO A 7 7.14 -25.64 36.63
C PRO A 7 8.28 -24.60 36.75
N GLY A 8 8.64 -24.24 37.98
CA GLY A 8 9.67 -23.25 38.25
C GLY A 8 9.25 -21.80 38.24
N GLU A 9 8.03 -21.49 37.81
CA GLU A 9 7.52 -20.12 37.70
C GLU A 9 6.58 -19.72 38.87
N GLY A 10 5.93 -20.72 39.51
CA GLY A 10 5.01 -20.52 40.63
C GLY A 10 3.71 -19.79 40.26
N VAL A 11 3.43 -19.64 38.97
CA VAL A 11 2.24 -18.99 38.41
C VAL A 11 1.64 -19.84 37.28
N SER A 12 0.39 -19.59 36.93
CA SER A 12 -0.29 -20.31 35.86
C SER A 12 0.29 -20.01 34.47
N GLY A 13 0.07 -20.92 33.51
CA GLY A 13 0.41 -20.66 32.12
C GLY A 13 -0.25 -19.39 31.57
N VAL A 14 -1.47 -19.08 32.03
CA VAL A 14 -2.17 -17.81 31.68
C VAL A 14 -1.36 -16.61 32.16
N GLU A 15 -0.98 -16.57 33.44
CA GLU A 15 -0.23 -15.46 34.00
C GLU A 15 1.17 -15.33 33.38
N THR A 16 1.80 -16.46 33.11
CA THR A 16 3.12 -16.48 32.43
C THR A 16 3.07 -15.81 31.06
N VAL A 17 2.11 -16.16 30.19
CA VAL A 17 2.05 -15.57 28.85
C VAL A 17 1.60 -14.11 28.86
N MET A 18 0.86 -13.68 29.86
CA MET A 18 0.37 -12.30 30.01
C MET A 18 1.43 -11.35 30.57
N THR A 19 2.40 -11.84 31.35
CA THR A 19 3.33 -10.99 32.11
C THR A 19 4.80 -11.18 31.74
N LYS A 20 5.15 -12.27 31.06
CA LYS A 20 6.56 -12.57 30.73
C LYS A 20 6.81 -12.47 29.24
N LEU A 21 7.97 -11.90 28.90
CA LEU A 21 8.49 -11.90 27.54
C LEU A 21 9.07 -13.28 27.22
N HIS A 22 9.02 -13.64 25.93
CA HIS A 22 9.54 -14.92 25.42
C HIS A 22 8.90 -16.17 26.06
N ALA A 23 7.64 -16.04 26.49
CA ALA A 23 6.88 -17.12 27.07
C ALA A 23 5.86 -17.69 26.07
N GLY A 24 5.57 -18.98 26.19
CA GLY A 24 4.54 -19.66 25.40
C GLY A 24 4.98 -20.99 24.79
N GLY A 25 4.03 -21.78 24.30
CA GLY A 25 4.25 -23.12 23.73
C GLY A 25 5.06 -23.18 22.43
N LYS A 26 5.52 -22.03 21.94
CA LYS A 26 6.39 -21.91 20.76
C LYS A 26 7.86 -22.12 21.08
N PHE A 27 8.23 -22.03 22.33
CA PHE A 27 9.58 -22.24 22.84
C PHE A 27 9.66 -23.62 23.48
N GLY A 28 10.40 -24.55 22.89
CA GLY A 28 10.56 -25.90 23.46
C GLY A 28 10.16 -27.06 22.52
N GLY A 29 9.93 -26.80 21.28
CA GLY A 29 9.98 -27.84 20.23
C GLY A 29 8.78 -28.77 20.06
N GLY A 30 7.59 -28.48 20.59
CA GLY A 30 6.52 -29.47 20.56
C GLY A 30 5.10 -29.01 20.18
N GLY A 31 4.84 -27.71 20.09
CA GLY A 31 3.46 -27.25 20.00
C GLY A 31 3.03 -26.64 18.64
N TYR A 32 3.97 -26.09 17.90
CA TYR A 32 3.67 -25.38 16.65
C TYR A 32 4.78 -25.61 15.62
N ALA A 33 4.41 -26.19 14.48
CA ALA A 33 5.35 -26.39 13.37
C ALA A 33 5.74 -25.06 12.69
N VAL A 34 4.80 -24.09 12.65
CA VAL A 34 4.98 -22.77 12.04
C VAL A 34 4.24 -21.72 12.87
N SER A 35 4.85 -20.55 13.04
CA SER A 35 4.24 -19.43 13.77
C SER A 35 4.66 -18.08 13.19
N GLY A 36 3.70 -17.16 13.02
CA GLY A 36 3.97 -15.74 12.73
C GLY A 36 4.57 -14.95 13.91
N GLY A 37 4.28 -15.39 15.13
CA GLY A 37 4.87 -14.81 16.36
C GLY A 37 6.21 -15.47 16.67
N LEU A 38 7.30 -14.74 16.50
CA LEU A 38 8.66 -15.26 16.67
C LEU A 38 9.19 -15.12 18.10
N HIS A 39 8.69 -14.13 18.85
CA HIS A 39 9.31 -13.72 20.10
C HIS A 39 8.49 -14.03 21.36
N GLY A 40 7.23 -14.52 21.20
CA GLY A 40 6.35 -14.81 22.34
C GLY A 40 6.06 -13.58 23.22
N VAL A 41 5.90 -12.41 22.57
CA VAL A 41 5.69 -11.14 23.27
C VAL A 41 4.34 -10.50 22.97
N GLY A 42 3.58 -10.98 21.97
CA GLY A 42 2.37 -10.29 21.49
C GLY A 42 1.35 -10.03 22.59
N ILE A 43 0.96 -11.05 23.35
CA ILE A 43 -0.08 -10.90 24.36
C ILE A 43 0.43 -10.14 25.61
N SER A 44 1.70 -10.32 26.00
CA SER A 44 2.30 -9.56 27.10
C SER A 44 2.46 -8.08 26.76
N VAL A 45 2.70 -7.75 25.47
CA VAL A 45 2.71 -6.37 24.98
C VAL A 45 1.30 -5.77 25.02
N VAL A 46 0.25 -6.51 24.64
CA VAL A 46 -1.14 -6.04 24.78
C VAL A 46 -1.43 -5.70 26.24
N ASN A 47 -1.03 -6.56 27.18
CA ASN A 47 -1.18 -6.28 28.60
C ASN A 47 -0.38 -5.02 29.03
N ALA A 48 0.86 -4.90 28.56
CA ALA A 48 1.72 -3.75 28.88
C ALA A 48 1.19 -2.41 28.37
N LEU A 49 0.45 -2.42 27.27
CA LEU A 49 -0.12 -1.23 26.62
C LEU A 49 -1.59 -0.97 26.98
N SER A 50 -2.10 -1.68 28.00
CA SER A 50 -3.50 -1.57 28.43
C SER A 50 -3.60 -1.13 29.87
N THR A 51 -4.59 -0.30 30.18
CA THR A 51 -4.95 0.04 31.58
C THR A 51 -5.57 -1.14 32.31
N ARG A 52 -6.28 -2.01 31.56
CA ARG A 52 -6.91 -3.22 32.08
C ARG A 52 -6.96 -4.30 31.01
N VAL A 53 -6.77 -5.56 31.44
CA VAL A 53 -7.02 -6.76 30.63
C VAL A 53 -7.77 -7.76 31.48
N ASP A 54 -8.90 -8.26 30.94
CA ASP A 54 -9.66 -9.38 31.52
C ASP A 54 -9.49 -10.61 30.62
N ILE A 55 -9.09 -11.72 31.18
CA ILE A 55 -8.94 -12.97 30.46
C ILE A 55 -9.86 -14.04 31.06
N GLU A 56 -10.53 -14.77 30.19
CA GLU A 56 -11.29 -15.98 30.54
C GLU A 56 -10.80 -17.14 29.68
N VAL A 57 -10.52 -18.26 30.30
CA VAL A 57 -10.11 -19.50 29.63
C VAL A 57 -11.08 -20.62 30.00
N ARG A 58 -11.72 -21.21 29.00
CA ARG A 58 -12.56 -22.39 29.14
C ARG A 58 -11.74 -23.63 28.86
N ARG A 59 -11.37 -24.33 29.91
CA ARG A 59 -10.47 -25.49 29.83
C ARG A 59 -10.64 -26.41 31.02
N GLN A 60 -10.39 -27.71 30.84
CA GLN A 60 -10.47 -28.76 31.87
C GLN A 60 -11.84 -28.78 32.59
N GLY A 61 -12.92 -28.48 31.84
CA GLY A 61 -14.30 -28.53 32.34
C GLY A 61 -14.70 -27.30 33.19
N PHE A 62 -13.89 -26.23 33.24
CA PHE A 62 -14.16 -25.03 34.05
C PHE A 62 -13.86 -23.73 33.29
N HIS A 63 -14.53 -22.67 33.72
CA HIS A 63 -14.16 -21.29 33.37
C HIS A 63 -13.08 -20.81 34.33
N TRP A 64 -11.99 -20.29 33.80
CA TRP A 64 -10.88 -19.75 34.55
C TRP A 64 -10.73 -18.27 34.21
N THR A 65 -10.66 -17.40 35.21
CA THR A 65 -10.63 -15.95 35.00
C THR A 65 -9.47 -15.29 35.74
N GLN A 66 -8.89 -14.26 35.13
CA GLN A 66 -7.89 -13.43 35.76
C GLN A 66 -7.99 -12.00 35.17
N THR A 67 -7.80 -11.00 36.04
CA THR A 67 -7.81 -9.57 35.65
C THR A 67 -6.44 -8.98 35.91
N TYR A 68 -5.99 -8.15 34.99
CA TYR A 68 -4.76 -7.36 35.07
C TYR A 68 -5.12 -5.88 35.07
N VAL A 69 -4.48 -5.10 35.93
CA VAL A 69 -4.61 -3.64 35.99
C VAL A 69 -3.21 -3.05 35.98
N ASN A 70 -2.97 -2.14 35.06
CA ASN A 70 -1.64 -1.56 34.84
C ASN A 70 -0.56 -2.65 34.80
N GLN A 71 -0.76 -3.68 33.97
CA GLN A 71 0.14 -4.81 33.68
C GLN A 71 0.22 -5.88 34.80
N HIS A 72 -0.29 -5.62 35.97
CA HIS A 72 -0.17 -6.51 37.14
C HIS A 72 -1.44 -7.32 37.36
N PRO A 73 -1.34 -8.64 37.65
CA PRO A 73 -2.52 -9.41 38.02
C PRO A 73 -3.09 -8.90 39.35
N THR A 74 -4.40 -8.74 39.40
CA THR A 74 -5.09 -8.31 40.64
C THR A 74 -5.24 -9.45 41.66
N ALA A 75 -5.25 -10.69 41.15
CA ALA A 75 -5.31 -11.91 41.94
C ALA A 75 -4.74 -13.09 41.13
N ARG A 76 -4.49 -14.23 41.74
CA ARG A 76 -4.15 -15.48 41.03
C ARG A 76 -5.31 -15.92 40.12
N LEU A 77 -4.99 -16.74 39.09
CA LEU A 77 -5.99 -17.34 38.21
C LEU A 77 -7.07 -18.04 39.04
N ALA A 78 -8.29 -17.59 38.91
CA ALA A 78 -9.44 -18.11 39.67
C ALA A 78 -10.17 -19.19 38.87
N LYS A 79 -10.43 -20.33 39.52
CA LYS A 79 -11.30 -21.37 39.00
C LYS A 79 -12.75 -20.98 39.27
N GLY A 80 -13.53 -20.77 38.20
CA GLY A 80 -14.94 -20.36 38.26
C GLY A 80 -15.93 -21.53 38.07
N ALA A 81 -17.03 -21.24 37.41
CA ALA A 81 -18.11 -22.21 37.18
C ALA A 81 -17.67 -23.39 36.29
N PRO A 82 -18.29 -24.55 36.43
CA PRO A 82 -18.11 -25.65 35.47
C PRO A 82 -18.65 -25.25 34.09
N MET A 83 -18.00 -25.73 33.04
CA MET A 83 -18.47 -25.60 31.67
C MET A 83 -19.74 -26.41 31.46
N ALA A 84 -20.65 -25.97 30.59
CA ALA A 84 -21.78 -26.75 30.14
C ALA A 84 -21.32 -27.96 29.31
N GLU A 85 -22.17 -29.01 29.21
CA GLU A 85 -21.80 -30.27 28.52
C GLU A 85 -21.49 -30.09 27.03
N ASP A 86 -22.12 -29.08 26.39
CA ASP A 86 -21.98 -28.76 24.98
C ASP A 86 -21.01 -27.58 24.74
N GLU A 87 -20.44 -27.01 25.78
CA GLU A 87 -19.56 -25.86 25.69
C GLU A 87 -18.14 -26.24 25.24
N SER A 88 -17.67 -25.59 24.17
CA SER A 88 -16.32 -25.82 23.66
C SER A 88 -15.23 -25.08 24.46
N THR A 89 -14.03 -25.66 24.47
CA THR A 89 -12.87 -24.96 25.02
C THR A 89 -12.57 -23.67 24.24
N GLY A 90 -12.01 -22.67 24.91
CA GLY A 90 -11.73 -21.40 24.26
C GLY A 90 -11.02 -20.42 25.18
N THR A 91 -10.69 -19.26 24.64
CA THR A 91 -10.10 -18.13 25.37
C THR A 91 -10.77 -16.84 24.92
N SER A 92 -11.20 -16.03 25.89
CA SER A 92 -11.66 -14.66 25.67
C SER A 92 -10.67 -13.69 26.30
N VAL A 93 -10.31 -12.64 25.58
CA VAL A 93 -9.43 -11.56 26.05
C VAL A 93 -10.11 -10.25 25.78
N THR A 94 -10.36 -9.50 26.84
CA THR A 94 -10.90 -8.12 26.75
C THR A 94 -9.83 -7.16 27.26
N PHE A 95 -9.53 -6.12 26.49
CA PHE A 95 -8.50 -5.17 26.89
C PHE A 95 -8.91 -3.73 26.61
N TRP A 96 -8.40 -2.81 27.41
CA TRP A 96 -8.62 -1.38 27.30
C TRP A 96 -7.28 -0.69 27.06
N PRO A 97 -7.04 -0.21 25.82
CA PRO A 97 -5.80 0.49 25.48
C PRO A 97 -5.59 1.71 26.37
N ASP A 98 -4.32 1.98 26.71
CA ASP A 98 -3.98 3.13 27.55
C ASP A 98 -3.89 4.42 26.71
N ALA A 99 -4.82 5.34 26.93
CA ALA A 99 -4.85 6.65 26.27
C ALA A 99 -3.66 7.56 26.63
N ALA A 100 -2.88 7.23 27.67
CA ALA A 100 -1.63 7.94 27.96
C ALA A 100 -0.48 7.50 27.05
N ILE A 101 -0.60 6.35 26.41
CA ILE A 101 0.42 5.78 25.51
C ILE A 101 0.04 6.01 24.03
N PHE A 102 -1.23 5.81 23.69
CA PHE A 102 -1.73 5.91 22.32
C PHE A 102 -2.33 7.29 22.03
N GLU A 103 -2.04 7.86 20.89
CA GLU A 103 -2.65 9.12 20.43
C GLU A 103 -4.17 8.97 20.24
N SER A 104 -4.62 7.79 19.82
CA SER A 104 -6.04 7.43 19.70
C SER A 104 -6.26 6.00 20.17
N THR A 105 -7.35 5.79 20.91
CA THR A 105 -7.82 4.45 21.32
C THR A 105 -9.09 4.03 20.56
N VAL A 106 -9.47 4.78 19.54
CA VAL A 106 -10.64 4.50 18.71
C VAL A 106 -10.21 3.61 17.55
N TYR A 107 -10.78 2.42 17.45
CA TYR A 107 -10.52 1.46 16.38
C TYR A 107 -11.29 1.85 15.12
N ASP A 108 -10.61 1.79 13.99
CA ASP A 108 -11.24 1.90 12.67
C ASP A 108 -11.74 0.53 12.20
N PHE A 109 -13.05 0.45 11.91
CA PHE A 109 -13.69 -0.81 11.52
C PHE A 109 -13.16 -1.35 10.20
N GLU A 110 -12.96 -0.49 9.19
CA GLU A 110 -12.52 -0.92 7.86
C GLU A 110 -11.07 -1.43 7.88
N THR A 111 -10.21 -0.82 8.67
CA THR A 111 -8.84 -1.32 8.88
C THR A 111 -8.83 -2.72 9.47
N LEU A 112 -9.63 -2.97 10.52
CA LEU A 112 -9.75 -4.29 11.13
C LEU A 112 -10.40 -5.30 10.17
N ARG A 113 -11.45 -4.88 9.46
CA ARG A 113 -12.17 -5.69 8.48
C ARG A 113 -11.23 -6.22 7.41
N SER A 114 -10.45 -5.32 6.80
CA SER A 114 -9.50 -5.68 5.74
C SER A 114 -8.43 -6.66 6.24
N ARG A 115 -7.86 -6.41 7.42
CA ARG A 115 -6.86 -7.30 8.03
C ARG A 115 -7.42 -8.66 8.41
N PHE A 116 -8.62 -8.74 8.94
CA PHE A 116 -9.26 -10.01 9.28
C PHE A 116 -9.64 -10.82 8.05
N GLN A 117 -10.08 -10.14 6.99
CA GLN A 117 -10.32 -10.77 5.70
C GLN A 117 -9.04 -11.39 5.12
N GLN A 118 -7.94 -10.65 5.12
CA GLN A 118 -6.63 -11.12 4.69
C GLN A 118 -6.16 -12.33 5.52
N MET A 119 -6.30 -12.27 6.86
CA MET A 119 -5.97 -13.38 7.73
C MET A 119 -6.81 -14.64 7.44
N ALA A 120 -8.09 -14.47 7.11
CA ALA A 120 -8.96 -15.58 6.73
C ALA A 120 -8.54 -16.21 5.40
N PHE A 121 -8.11 -15.43 4.43
CA PHE A 121 -7.55 -15.95 3.17
C PHE A 121 -6.25 -16.74 3.38
N LEU A 122 -5.34 -16.23 4.22
CA LEU A 122 -4.04 -16.86 4.48
C LEU A 122 -4.11 -18.11 5.36
N ASN A 123 -5.25 -18.34 6.00
CA ASN A 123 -5.46 -19.48 6.88
C ASN A 123 -6.71 -20.26 6.43
N LYS A 124 -6.51 -21.15 5.48
CA LYS A 124 -7.55 -21.97 4.86
C LYS A 124 -8.52 -22.56 5.88
N GLY A 125 -9.81 -22.27 5.73
CA GLY A 125 -10.88 -22.77 6.60
C GLY A 125 -11.06 -22.02 7.93
N LEU A 126 -10.17 -21.10 8.30
CA LEU A 126 -10.31 -20.27 9.50
C LEU A 126 -11.53 -19.34 9.38
N LYS A 127 -12.40 -19.38 10.39
CA LYS A 127 -13.54 -18.47 10.48
C LYS A 127 -13.21 -17.32 11.43
N ILE A 128 -13.31 -16.09 10.94
CA ILE A 128 -13.10 -14.87 11.70
C ILE A 128 -14.35 -14.01 11.60
N SER A 129 -14.84 -13.52 12.73
CA SER A 129 -15.96 -12.57 12.79
C SER A 129 -15.50 -11.29 13.47
N LEU A 130 -15.93 -10.16 12.95
CA LEU A 130 -15.71 -8.82 13.51
C LEU A 130 -17.09 -8.17 13.69
N THR A 131 -17.37 -7.69 14.90
CA THR A 131 -18.61 -6.95 15.20
C THR A 131 -18.25 -5.66 15.93
N ASP A 132 -18.73 -4.53 15.42
CA ASP A 132 -18.64 -3.23 16.08
C ASP A 132 -19.88 -3.03 16.96
N LEU A 133 -19.68 -3.00 18.27
CA LEU A 133 -20.74 -2.83 19.25
C LEU A 133 -20.89 -1.37 19.72
N ARG A 134 -20.11 -0.44 19.17
CA ARG A 134 -20.28 0.99 19.45
C ARG A 134 -21.64 1.47 18.93
N GLU A 135 -22.20 2.49 19.59
CA GLU A 135 -23.41 3.10 19.08
C GLU A 135 -23.15 3.68 17.68
N PRO A 136 -24.05 3.42 16.70
CA PRO A 136 -23.90 4.01 15.38
C PRO A 136 -23.90 5.53 15.48
N ASP A 137 -22.91 6.19 14.91
CA ASP A 137 -22.91 7.63 14.75
C ASP A 137 -24.16 8.02 13.92
N LEU A 138 -25.09 8.74 14.53
CA LEU A 138 -26.31 9.24 13.88
C LEU A 138 -26.04 10.35 12.84
N ALA A 139 -24.80 10.58 12.48
CA ALA A 139 -24.34 11.55 11.50
C ALA A 139 -23.86 10.86 10.21
N GLY A 140 -24.80 10.56 9.30
CA GLY A 140 -24.54 10.32 7.89
C GLY A 140 -24.51 8.85 7.47
N ASP A 141 -25.66 8.32 7.14
CA ASP A 141 -26.04 7.64 5.91
C ASP A 141 -27.40 6.98 6.14
N GLU A 142 -28.46 7.66 5.70
CA GLU A 142 -29.77 7.04 5.53
C GLU A 142 -29.68 5.97 4.43
N VAL A 143 -29.36 4.74 4.81
CA VAL A 143 -29.72 3.60 3.98
C VAL A 143 -31.17 3.26 4.30
N ALA A 144 -32.07 3.77 3.47
CA ALA A 144 -33.47 3.41 3.47
C ALA A 144 -33.63 1.89 3.24
N GLY A 145 -33.80 1.17 4.31
CA GLY A 145 -34.22 -0.23 4.35
C GLY A 145 -35.51 -0.32 5.13
N ASP A 146 -36.59 -0.60 4.44
CA ASP A 146 -37.93 -0.83 4.95
C ASP A 146 -37.93 -2.12 5.80
N ASP A 147 -37.56 -2.02 7.09
CA ASP A 147 -37.80 -3.07 8.07
C ASP A 147 -37.94 -2.48 9.47
N ASP A 148 -39.12 -2.67 10.06
CA ASP A 148 -39.64 -2.10 11.30
C ASP A 148 -38.99 -2.74 12.55
N SER A 149 -37.66 -2.92 12.60
CA SER A 149 -36.94 -3.39 13.77
C SER A 149 -36.17 -2.24 14.43
N THR A 150 -36.63 -1.86 15.61
CA THR A 150 -36.15 -0.74 16.44
C THR A 150 -34.79 -0.99 17.14
N GLU A 151 -33.98 -1.95 16.72
CA GLU A 151 -32.64 -2.15 17.25
C GLU A 151 -31.56 -1.55 16.32
N PRO A 152 -30.59 -0.79 16.84
CA PRO A 152 -29.49 -0.27 16.01
C PRO A 152 -28.71 -1.43 15.41
N LYS A 153 -28.65 -1.51 14.08
CA LYS A 153 -27.88 -2.54 13.38
C LYS A 153 -26.38 -2.24 13.54
N HIS A 154 -25.70 -2.99 14.39
CA HIS A 154 -24.26 -2.97 14.52
C HIS A 154 -23.60 -3.51 13.23
N GLN A 155 -22.50 -2.89 12.82
CA GLN A 155 -21.70 -3.42 11.70
C GLN A 155 -21.08 -4.76 12.11
N SER A 156 -21.35 -5.82 11.33
CA SER A 156 -20.80 -7.14 11.59
C SER A 156 -20.43 -7.83 10.28
N VAL A 157 -19.25 -8.46 10.24
CA VAL A 157 -18.76 -9.23 9.11
C VAL A 157 -18.17 -10.55 9.58
N THR A 158 -18.32 -11.60 8.76
CA THR A 158 -17.72 -12.91 9.01
C THR A 158 -17.03 -13.41 7.75
N TYR A 159 -15.79 -13.84 7.88
CA TYR A 159 -14.97 -14.37 6.80
C TYR A 159 -14.61 -15.82 7.07
N GLN A 160 -14.71 -16.66 6.04
CA GLN A 160 -14.20 -18.02 6.02
C GLN A 160 -13.97 -18.44 4.56
N TYR A 161 -12.74 -18.77 4.21
CA TYR A 161 -12.35 -19.16 2.86
C TYR A 161 -11.81 -20.59 2.85
N MET A 162 -12.52 -21.47 2.14
CA MET A 162 -12.19 -22.90 2.14
C MET A 162 -11.04 -23.24 1.19
N ASN A 163 -10.74 -22.39 0.21
CA ASN A 163 -9.65 -22.58 -0.73
C ASN A 163 -8.45 -21.63 -0.44
N GLY A 164 -8.50 -20.88 0.67
CA GLY A 164 -7.37 -20.06 1.13
C GLY A 164 -6.93 -19.01 0.11
N ILE A 165 -5.65 -19.01 -0.28
CA ILE A 165 -5.08 -18.02 -1.19
C ILE A 165 -5.62 -18.11 -2.63
N LYS A 166 -6.20 -19.22 -3.05
CA LYS A 166 -6.96 -19.32 -4.31
C LYS A 166 -8.17 -18.39 -4.31
N ASP A 167 -8.93 -18.38 -3.21
CA ASP A 167 -10.06 -17.48 -3.02
C ASP A 167 -9.57 -16.03 -2.95
N TYR A 168 -8.37 -15.80 -2.40
CA TYR A 168 -7.77 -14.47 -2.32
C TYR A 168 -7.44 -13.92 -3.72
N VAL A 169 -6.79 -14.70 -4.58
CA VAL A 169 -6.53 -14.29 -5.98
C VAL A 169 -7.84 -13.99 -6.71
N SER A 170 -8.85 -14.86 -6.55
CA SER A 170 -10.18 -14.63 -7.14
C SER A 170 -10.82 -13.33 -6.64
N TYR A 171 -10.68 -13.00 -5.36
CA TYR A 171 -11.13 -11.74 -4.77
C TYR A 171 -10.39 -10.54 -5.37
N LEU A 172 -9.05 -10.60 -5.45
CA LEU A 172 -8.22 -9.55 -6.02
C LEU A 172 -8.55 -9.28 -7.49
N VAL A 173 -8.73 -10.32 -8.30
CA VAL A 173 -9.11 -10.20 -9.71
C VAL A 173 -10.48 -9.55 -9.85
N LYS A 174 -11.46 -9.96 -9.03
CA LYS A 174 -12.81 -9.37 -9.02
C LYS A 174 -12.81 -7.91 -8.57
N SER A 175 -12.04 -7.57 -7.55
CA SER A 175 -11.95 -6.20 -7.03
C SER A 175 -11.36 -5.24 -8.06
N ARG A 176 -10.43 -5.73 -8.89
CA ARG A 176 -9.85 -5.00 -10.02
C ARG A 176 -10.78 -4.92 -11.24
N LYS A 177 -11.91 -5.64 -11.23
CA LYS A 177 -12.80 -5.80 -12.38
C LYS A 177 -12.07 -6.25 -13.65
N ALA A 178 -10.95 -6.93 -13.51
CA ALA A 178 -10.14 -7.39 -14.62
C ALA A 178 -10.69 -8.71 -15.18
N THR A 179 -10.61 -8.86 -16.50
CA THR A 179 -11.05 -10.09 -17.18
C THR A 179 -9.93 -11.12 -17.14
N PRO A 180 -10.14 -12.32 -16.60
CA PRO A 180 -9.13 -13.39 -16.62
C PRO A 180 -8.77 -13.84 -18.03
N VAL A 181 -7.52 -14.22 -18.24
CA VAL A 181 -7.00 -14.85 -19.46
C VAL A 181 -7.28 -16.35 -19.47
N GLU A 182 -7.15 -16.98 -18.32
CA GLU A 182 -7.53 -18.37 -18.03
C GLU A 182 -8.75 -18.43 -17.11
N GLU A 183 -9.56 -19.49 -17.26
CA GLU A 183 -10.82 -19.63 -16.54
C GLU A 183 -10.61 -19.85 -15.03
N ASP A 184 -9.67 -20.72 -14.70
CA ASP A 184 -9.38 -21.10 -13.31
C ASP A 184 -8.12 -20.43 -12.76
N VAL A 185 -8.14 -20.10 -11.46
CA VAL A 185 -6.93 -19.68 -10.74
C VAL A 185 -5.98 -20.87 -10.64
N ILE A 186 -4.76 -20.67 -11.08
CA ILE A 186 -3.67 -21.63 -10.93
C ILE A 186 -3.23 -21.63 -9.48
N ASP A 187 -3.31 -22.77 -8.79
CA ASP A 187 -2.89 -22.88 -7.41
C ASP A 187 -2.16 -24.20 -7.13
N PHE A 188 -1.18 -24.14 -6.26
CA PHE A 188 -0.45 -25.32 -5.80
C PHE A 188 0.24 -25.07 -4.46
N GLU A 189 0.53 -26.16 -3.76
CA GLU A 189 1.25 -26.16 -2.50
C GLU A 189 2.36 -27.21 -2.51
N ALA A 190 3.41 -26.97 -1.75
CA ALA A 190 4.49 -27.90 -1.53
C ALA A 190 5.11 -27.68 -0.14
N GLU A 191 5.66 -28.77 0.41
CA GLU A 191 6.32 -28.77 1.71
C GLU A 191 7.65 -29.54 1.65
N ASP A 192 8.64 -29.08 2.40
CA ASP A 192 9.88 -29.78 2.63
C ASP A 192 10.15 -29.84 4.14
N LEU A 193 9.79 -30.95 4.75
CA LEU A 193 9.93 -31.18 6.19
C LEU A 193 11.39 -31.19 6.66
N LYS A 194 12.35 -31.47 5.75
CA LYS A 194 13.78 -31.52 6.12
C LYS A 194 14.34 -30.15 6.43
N ILE A 195 13.89 -29.13 5.70
CA ILE A 195 14.32 -27.76 5.89
C ILE A 195 13.25 -26.92 6.60
N GLY A 196 12.10 -27.51 6.95
CA GLY A 196 11.02 -26.85 7.70
C GLY A 196 10.41 -25.68 6.95
N ILE A 197 10.16 -25.84 5.65
CA ILE A 197 9.54 -24.82 4.80
C ILE A 197 8.37 -25.40 4.01
N SER A 198 7.29 -24.63 3.91
CA SER A 198 6.20 -24.87 2.96
C SER A 198 5.89 -23.59 2.17
N ALA A 199 5.37 -23.76 0.96
CA ALA A 199 4.91 -22.69 0.13
C ALA A 199 3.55 -23.01 -0.49
N GLU A 200 2.67 -22.03 -0.48
CA GLU A 200 1.42 -21.98 -1.21
C GLU A 200 1.51 -20.85 -2.22
N VAL A 201 1.17 -21.11 -3.47
CA VAL A 201 1.18 -20.13 -4.56
C VAL A 201 -0.15 -20.21 -5.28
N ALA A 202 -0.78 -19.07 -5.47
CA ALA A 202 -1.95 -18.93 -6.34
C ALA A 202 -1.75 -17.76 -7.29
N MET A 203 -2.18 -17.90 -8.54
CA MET A 203 -2.00 -16.86 -9.55
C MET A 203 -3.03 -16.95 -10.66
N GLN A 204 -3.28 -15.82 -11.30
CA GLN A 204 -4.13 -15.72 -12.49
C GLN A 204 -3.69 -14.52 -13.33
N TRP A 205 -3.58 -14.71 -14.66
CA TRP A 205 -3.37 -13.59 -15.57
C TRP A 205 -4.69 -12.98 -15.97
N THR A 206 -4.67 -11.68 -16.18
CA THR A 206 -5.84 -10.90 -16.59
C THR A 206 -5.50 -10.02 -17.77
N THR A 207 -6.49 -9.37 -18.36
CA THR A 207 -6.31 -8.40 -19.44
C THR A 207 -5.71 -7.07 -18.98
N ALA A 208 -5.47 -6.89 -17.67
CA ALA A 208 -4.82 -5.70 -17.14
C ALA A 208 -3.36 -5.57 -17.62
N TYR A 209 -2.82 -4.37 -17.51
CA TYR A 209 -1.42 -4.06 -17.87
C TYR A 209 -0.49 -4.03 -16.65
N SER A 210 -1.03 -3.83 -15.45
CA SER A 210 -0.25 -3.84 -14.21
C SER A 210 -0.23 -5.21 -13.56
N GLU A 211 0.88 -5.53 -12.89
CA GLU A 211 0.98 -6.72 -12.04
C GLU A 211 0.46 -6.43 -10.62
N ALA A 212 0.04 -7.48 -9.90
CA ALA A 212 -0.22 -7.47 -8.48
C ALA A 212 0.32 -8.75 -7.85
N VAL A 213 1.48 -8.66 -7.25
CA VAL A 213 2.11 -9.78 -6.54
C VAL A 213 2.11 -9.47 -5.05
N HIS A 214 1.37 -10.26 -4.29
CA HIS A 214 1.29 -10.15 -2.83
C HIS A 214 2.06 -11.29 -2.19
N THR A 215 2.98 -10.98 -1.29
CA THR A 215 3.86 -11.98 -0.69
C THR A 215 3.77 -11.99 0.82
N PHE A 216 3.83 -13.20 1.39
CA PHE A 216 3.66 -13.43 2.81
C PHE A 216 4.68 -14.43 3.34
N ALA A 217 5.17 -14.19 4.55
CA ALA A 217 5.98 -15.14 5.29
C ALA A 217 5.37 -15.36 6.68
N ASN A 218 5.00 -16.61 7.01
CA ASN A 218 4.30 -16.95 8.26
C ASN A 218 3.07 -16.05 8.52
N THR A 219 2.25 -15.83 7.50
CA THR A 219 1.05 -14.97 7.49
C THR A 219 1.31 -13.46 7.66
N ILE A 220 2.56 -13.04 7.71
CA ILE A 220 2.96 -11.63 7.75
C ILE A 220 3.16 -11.14 6.33
N SER A 221 2.55 -10.01 5.98
CA SER A 221 2.73 -9.37 4.67
C SER A 221 4.16 -8.84 4.53
N THR A 222 4.84 -9.27 3.46
CA THR A 222 6.20 -8.83 3.13
C THR A 222 6.12 -7.78 2.03
N THR A 223 5.75 -6.57 2.42
CA THR A 223 5.48 -5.47 1.47
C THR A 223 6.70 -5.02 0.66
N GLU A 224 7.91 -5.29 1.16
CA GLU A 224 9.17 -5.09 0.45
C GLU A 224 9.69 -6.40 -0.20
N GLY A 225 8.84 -7.42 -0.26
CA GLY A 225 9.17 -8.70 -0.87
C GLY A 225 10.17 -9.53 -0.06
N GLY A 226 11.21 -9.99 -0.74
CA GLY A 226 12.27 -10.80 -0.16
C GLY A 226 12.59 -12.04 -1.00
N THR A 227 13.35 -12.95 -0.41
CA THR A 227 13.91 -14.11 -1.11
C THR A 227 12.88 -15.04 -1.74
N HIS A 228 11.69 -15.20 -1.13
CA HIS A 228 10.59 -16.00 -1.69
C HIS A 228 9.99 -15.34 -2.94
N GLU A 229 9.83 -14.03 -2.96
CA GLU A 229 9.39 -13.27 -4.13
C GLU A 229 10.44 -13.32 -5.25
N GLU A 230 11.72 -13.15 -4.91
CA GLU A 230 12.80 -13.28 -5.88
C GLU A 230 12.80 -14.67 -6.53
N GLY A 231 12.59 -15.72 -5.73
CA GLY A 231 12.48 -17.09 -6.23
C GLY A 231 11.29 -17.28 -7.16
N PHE A 232 10.13 -16.74 -6.81
CA PHE A 232 8.93 -16.74 -7.62
C PHE A 232 9.14 -16.02 -8.96
N ARG A 233 9.61 -14.78 -8.94
CA ARG A 233 9.82 -13.95 -10.15
C ARG A 233 10.85 -14.57 -11.10
N ALA A 234 11.95 -15.07 -10.57
CA ALA A 234 13.00 -15.71 -11.36
C ALA A 234 12.52 -17.01 -12.01
N ALA A 235 11.86 -17.88 -11.25
CA ALA A 235 11.33 -19.15 -11.75
C ALA A 235 10.25 -18.93 -12.82
N LEU A 236 9.33 -18.01 -12.57
CA LEU A 236 8.24 -17.70 -13.49
C LEU A 236 8.79 -17.26 -14.86
N THR A 237 9.70 -16.28 -14.86
CA THR A 237 10.32 -15.78 -16.09
C THR A 237 11.09 -16.86 -16.84
N SER A 238 11.88 -17.66 -16.11
CA SER A 238 12.66 -18.75 -16.69
C SER A 238 11.79 -19.85 -17.29
N LEU A 239 10.75 -20.26 -16.55
CA LEU A 239 9.82 -21.32 -17.00
C LEU A 239 9.06 -20.90 -18.26
N VAL A 240 8.48 -19.69 -18.26
CA VAL A 240 7.72 -19.19 -19.40
C VAL A 240 8.58 -19.13 -20.66
N ASN A 241 9.80 -18.61 -20.56
CA ASN A 241 10.73 -18.57 -21.71
C ASN A 241 11.10 -19.97 -22.18
N ARG A 242 11.43 -20.90 -21.28
CA ARG A 242 11.76 -22.27 -21.62
C ARG A 242 10.59 -22.96 -22.31
N TYR A 243 9.40 -22.93 -21.72
CA TYR A 243 8.22 -23.57 -22.29
C TYR A 243 7.84 -22.97 -23.66
N ALA A 244 7.91 -21.64 -23.80
CA ALA A 244 7.64 -20.98 -25.06
C ALA A 244 8.60 -21.43 -26.21
N ARG A 245 9.85 -21.70 -25.89
CA ARG A 245 10.83 -22.24 -26.84
C ARG A 245 10.60 -23.73 -27.12
N ASP A 246 10.38 -24.54 -26.10
CA ASP A 246 10.16 -25.99 -26.25
C ASP A 246 8.91 -26.29 -27.09
N LYS A 247 7.87 -25.45 -26.97
CA LYS A 247 6.65 -25.57 -27.77
C LYS A 247 6.68 -24.74 -29.07
N ASN A 248 7.83 -24.16 -29.45
CA ASN A 248 8.01 -23.33 -30.65
C ASN A 248 7.07 -22.11 -30.74
N ILE A 249 6.60 -21.58 -29.62
CA ILE A 249 5.82 -20.34 -29.54
C ILE A 249 6.75 -19.14 -29.73
N LEU A 250 7.94 -19.16 -29.11
CA LEU A 250 9.08 -18.29 -29.40
C LEU A 250 10.04 -19.01 -30.34
N LYS A 251 10.46 -18.35 -31.41
CA LYS A 251 11.45 -18.87 -32.35
C LYS A 251 12.87 -18.65 -31.81
N GLU A 252 13.82 -19.43 -32.29
CA GLU A 252 15.23 -19.35 -31.88
C GLU A 252 15.84 -17.94 -32.03
N LYS A 253 15.39 -17.19 -33.03
CA LYS A 253 15.83 -15.82 -33.32
C LYS A 253 15.13 -14.73 -32.48
N ASP A 254 14.07 -15.07 -31.77
CA ASP A 254 13.32 -14.10 -30.97
C ASP A 254 14.04 -13.89 -29.63
N ASP A 255 14.04 -12.66 -29.12
CA ASP A 255 14.57 -12.36 -27.80
C ASP A 255 13.76 -13.04 -26.70
N ASN A 256 14.37 -13.28 -25.54
CA ASN A 256 13.66 -13.75 -24.37
C ASN A 256 12.69 -12.67 -23.87
N LEU A 257 11.55 -13.12 -23.36
CA LEU A 257 10.62 -12.28 -22.64
C LEU A 257 11.26 -11.79 -21.33
N SER A 258 11.14 -10.51 -21.02
CA SER A 258 11.56 -9.97 -19.73
C SER A 258 10.61 -10.38 -18.61
N GLY A 259 11.03 -10.20 -17.36
CA GLY A 259 10.17 -10.44 -16.21
C GLY A 259 8.87 -9.64 -16.28
N ASP A 260 8.96 -8.36 -16.68
CA ASP A 260 7.80 -7.48 -16.83
C ASP A 260 6.84 -7.97 -17.90
N ASP A 261 7.35 -8.43 -19.05
CA ASP A 261 6.51 -8.96 -20.11
C ASP A 261 5.69 -10.17 -19.62
N VAL A 262 6.33 -11.04 -18.83
CA VAL A 262 5.71 -12.26 -18.29
C VAL A 262 4.69 -11.95 -17.20
N ARG A 263 4.93 -10.91 -16.41
CA ARG A 263 4.06 -10.54 -15.28
C ARG A 263 3.00 -9.51 -15.63
N GLU A 264 2.97 -8.99 -16.86
CA GLU A 264 1.92 -8.07 -17.28
C GLU A 264 0.53 -8.70 -17.10
N GLY A 265 -0.31 -8.05 -16.29
CA GLY A 265 -1.64 -8.52 -15.94
C GLY A 265 -1.69 -9.68 -14.94
N LEU A 266 -0.56 -10.08 -14.37
CA LEU A 266 -0.51 -11.13 -13.36
C LEU A 266 -1.06 -10.63 -12.02
N THR A 267 -1.97 -11.39 -11.44
CA THR A 267 -2.36 -11.30 -10.03
C THR A 267 -1.88 -12.56 -9.34
N ALA A 268 -1.03 -12.45 -8.32
CA ALA A 268 -0.46 -13.61 -7.63
C ALA A 268 -0.37 -13.39 -6.12
N VAL A 269 -0.53 -14.47 -5.38
CA VAL A 269 -0.29 -14.54 -3.93
C VAL A 269 0.73 -15.65 -3.68
N VAL A 270 1.83 -15.31 -3.01
CA VAL A 270 2.89 -16.24 -2.62
C VAL A 270 2.99 -16.24 -1.10
N SER A 271 2.66 -17.35 -0.47
CA SER A 271 2.70 -17.51 0.98
C SER A 271 3.68 -18.61 1.36
N VAL A 272 4.72 -18.26 2.11
CA VAL A 272 5.66 -19.24 2.66
C VAL A 272 5.51 -19.36 4.16
N LYS A 273 5.71 -20.56 4.68
CA LYS A 273 5.73 -20.85 6.11
C LYS A 273 7.08 -21.47 6.44
N LEU A 274 7.80 -20.88 7.38
CA LEU A 274 9.14 -21.30 7.82
C LEU A 274 9.14 -21.53 9.32
N THR A 275 9.87 -22.55 9.76
CA THR A 275 10.09 -22.80 11.19
C THR A 275 10.88 -21.65 11.83
N THR A 276 11.88 -21.12 11.13
CA THR A 276 12.75 -20.03 11.60
C THR A 276 12.87 -18.93 10.57
N PRO A 277 11.82 -18.08 10.40
CA PRO A 277 11.89 -16.97 9.45
C PRO A 277 12.87 -15.89 9.92
N GLN A 278 13.64 -15.39 8.97
CA GLN A 278 14.59 -14.29 9.16
C GLN A 278 14.12 -13.11 8.32
N PHE A 279 13.85 -11.99 8.97
CA PHE A 279 13.43 -10.76 8.31
C PHE A 279 14.53 -9.71 8.35
N GLU A 280 14.59 -8.87 7.33
CA GLU A 280 15.42 -7.68 7.32
C GLU A 280 14.74 -6.57 8.14
N GLY A 281 14.91 -6.58 9.47
CA GLY A 281 14.37 -5.58 10.36
C GLY A 281 13.14 -6.01 11.17
N GLN A 282 12.78 -5.16 12.13
CA GLN A 282 11.73 -5.43 13.11
C GLN A 282 10.32 -5.33 12.52
N THR A 283 10.14 -4.55 11.48
CA THR A 283 8.86 -4.39 10.76
C THR A 283 8.45 -5.64 9.99
N LYS A 284 9.38 -6.56 9.75
CA LYS A 284 9.17 -7.84 9.05
C LYS A 284 8.66 -7.67 7.61
N THR A 285 8.96 -6.56 6.98
CA THR A 285 8.51 -6.21 5.63
C THR A 285 9.23 -6.96 4.53
N LYS A 286 10.42 -7.53 4.81
CA LYS A 286 11.25 -8.24 3.83
C LYS A 286 11.81 -9.53 4.41
N LEU A 287 11.63 -10.65 3.70
CA LEU A 287 12.16 -11.96 4.08
C LEU A 287 13.59 -12.15 3.56
N GLY A 288 14.51 -12.58 4.46
CA GLY A 288 15.92 -12.77 4.14
C GLY A 288 16.40 -14.22 3.97
N ASN A 289 15.59 -15.21 4.29
CA ASN A 289 15.95 -16.63 4.24
C ASN A 289 16.37 -17.10 2.83
N SER A 290 17.64 -17.38 2.58
CA SER A 290 18.14 -17.82 1.27
C SER A 290 17.52 -19.15 0.79
N GLU A 291 17.22 -20.06 1.72
CA GLU A 291 16.56 -21.34 1.43
C GLU A 291 15.14 -21.15 0.86
N ALA A 292 14.44 -20.08 1.23
CA ALA A 292 13.12 -19.77 0.69
C ALA A 292 13.15 -19.48 -0.80
N LYS A 293 14.18 -18.76 -1.29
CA LYS A 293 14.38 -18.49 -2.71
C LYS A 293 14.50 -19.79 -3.50
N THR A 294 15.40 -20.65 -3.09
CA THR A 294 15.67 -21.92 -3.77
C THR A 294 14.46 -22.85 -3.73
N PHE A 295 13.77 -22.91 -2.59
CA PHE A 295 12.59 -23.74 -2.43
C PHE A 295 11.45 -23.28 -3.33
N VAL A 296 11.08 -22.00 -3.28
CA VAL A 296 10.01 -21.42 -4.11
C VAL A 296 10.36 -21.56 -5.60
N GLN A 297 11.61 -21.31 -5.97
CA GLN A 297 12.06 -21.46 -7.35
C GLN A 297 11.88 -22.89 -7.86
N ARG A 298 12.23 -23.90 -7.06
CA ARG A 298 12.01 -25.30 -7.39
C ARG A 298 10.52 -25.63 -7.53
N VAL A 299 9.72 -25.26 -6.52
CA VAL A 299 8.27 -25.53 -6.50
C VAL A 299 7.57 -24.90 -7.70
N MET A 300 7.91 -23.65 -8.02
CA MET A 300 7.39 -22.96 -9.20
C MET A 300 7.76 -23.70 -10.48
N THR A 301 9.03 -24.07 -10.64
CA THR A 301 9.51 -24.74 -11.85
C THR A 301 8.80 -26.08 -12.06
N ASP A 302 8.64 -26.88 -11.02
CA ASP A 302 8.04 -28.19 -11.08
C ASP A 302 6.51 -28.10 -11.25
N LYS A 303 5.82 -27.42 -10.31
CA LYS A 303 4.36 -27.40 -10.27
C LYS A 303 3.71 -26.60 -11.39
N LEU A 304 4.25 -25.43 -11.69
CA LEU A 304 3.73 -24.62 -12.80
C LEU A 304 4.11 -25.24 -14.15
N GLY A 305 5.27 -25.90 -14.24
CA GLY A 305 5.65 -26.69 -15.41
C GLY A 305 4.67 -27.82 -15.70
N ASP A 306 4.34 -28.61 -14.68
CA ASP A 306 3.33 -29.67 -14.76
C ASP A 306 1.95 -29.10 -15.18
N TRP A 307 1.58 -27.94 -14.63
CA TRP A 307 0.32 -27.30 -14.98
C TRP A 307 0.29 -26.85 -16.45
N PHE A 308 1.38 -26.24 -16.94
CA PHE A 308 1.48 -25.83 -18.35
C PHE A 308 1.39 -27.03 -19.29
N ASP A 309 2.00 -28.16 -18.94
CA ASP A 309 1.93 -29.38 -19.76
C ASP A 309 0.52 -30.01 -19.73
N ALA A 310 -0.20 -29.88 -18.61
CA ALA A 310 -1.59 -30.33 -18.47
C ALA A 310 -2.60 -29.39 -19.16
N HIS A 311 -2.28 -28.11 -19.28
CA HIS A 311 -3.17 -27.06 -19.82
C HIS A 311 -2.51 -26.28 -20.96
N PRO A 312 -2.17 -26.94 -22.10
CA PRO A 312 -1.36 -26.32 -23.14
C PRO A 312 -2.06 -25.16 -23.88
N ALA A 313 -3.38 -25.10 -23.88
CA ALA A 313 -4.13 -24.03 -24.50
C ALA A 313 -4.03 -22.74 -23.67
N GLU A 314 -4.23 -22.86 -22.36
CA GLU A 314 -4.14 -21.76 -21.41
C GLU A 314 -2.70 -21.26 -21.30
N ALA A 315 -1.72 -22.15 -21.20
CA ALA A 315 -0.29 -21.83 -21.23
C ALA A 315 0.08 -21.01 -22.47
N LYS A 316 -0.47 -21.40 -23.64
CA LYS A 316 -0.26 -20.65 -24.90
C LYS A 316 -0.87 -19.26 -24.83
N ASN A 317 -2.06 -19.09 -24.25
CA ASN A 317 -2.73 -17.79 -24.11
C ASN A 317 -1.90 -16.86 -23.18
N ILE A 318 -1.41 -17.37 -22.05
CA ILE A 318 -0.54 -16.65 -21.12
C ILE A 318 0.73 -16.17 -21.84
N ILE A 319 1.41 -17.09 -22.57
CA ILE A 319 2.63 -16.78 -23.30
C ILE A 319 2.36 -15.77 -24.42
N GLN A 320 1.22 -15.89 -25.11
CA GLN A 320 0.86 -14.96 -26.17
C GLN A 320 0.66 -13.55 -25.63
N LYS A 321 0.02 -13.40 -24.47
CA LYS A 321 -0.10 -12.12 -23.77
C LYS A 321 1.28 -11.54 -23.44
N ALA A 322 2.19 -12.34 -22.90
CA ALA A 322 3.55 -11.90 -22.60
C ALA A 322 4.34 -11.47 -23.87
N ILE A 323 4.12 -12.14 -25.01
CA ILE A 323 4.70 -11.75 -26.29
C ILE A 323 4.13 -10.41 -26.77
N GLU A 324 2.84 -10.18 -26.59
CA GLU A 324 2.20 -8.91 -26.94
C GLU A 324 2.73 -7.76 -26.07
N ALA A 325 2.89 -7.98 -24.77
CA ALA A 325 3.53 -7.05 -23.85
C ALA A 325 4.97 -6.72 -24.26
N SER A 326 5.78 -7.73 -24.60
CA SER A 326 7.15 -7.55 -25.10
C SER A 326 7.19 -6.73 -26.37
N ARG A 327 6.30 -7.01 -27.34
CA ARG A 327 6.21 -6.23 -28.59
C ARG A 327 5.85 -4.78 -28.32
N ALA A 328 4.90 -4.52 -27.44
CA ALA A 328 4.49 -3.17 -27.07
C ALA A 328 5.65 -2.41 -26.42
N ARG A 329 6.36 -3.04 -25.47
CA ARG A 329 7.54 -2.48 -24.79
C ARG A 329 8.68 -2.17 -25.78
N LEU A 330 9.01 -3.10 -26.68
CA LEU A 330 10.05 -2.91 -27.69
C LEU A 330 9.69 -1.84 -28.72
N ALA A 331 8.41 -1.76 -29.12
CA ALA A 331 7.93 -0.70 -30.00
C ALA A 331 8.04 0.69 -29.33
N ALA A 332 7.66 0.79 -28.07
CA ALA A 332 7.81 2.01 -27.27
C ALA A 332 9.28 2.41 -27.13
N LYS A 333 10.16 1.45 -26.82
CA LYS A 333 11.61 1.70 -26.74
C LYS A 333 12.18 2.20 -28.05
N LYS A 334 11.81 1.56 -29.19
CA LYS A 334 12.24 1.96 -30.53
C LYS A 334 11.74 3.35 -30.92
N ALA A 335 10.48 3.67 -30.60
CA ALA A 335 9.93 5.00 -30.82
C ALA A 335 10.72 6.06 -30.04
N ARG A 336 11.02 5.78 -28.76
CA ARG A 336 11.84 6.65 -27.90
C ARG A 336 13.27 6.82 -28.46
N GLU A 337 13.92 5.74 -28.92
CA GLU A 337 15.25 5.82 -29.52
C GLU A 337 15.23 6.63 -30.83
N ASN A 338 14.18 6.48 -31.65
CA ASN A 338 14.02 7.25 -32.87
C ASN A 338 13.78 8.74 -32.59
N THR A 339 13.00 9.05 -31.56
CA THR A 339 12.80 10.45 -31.10
C THR A 339 14.11 11.00 -30.56
N ARG A 340 14.84 10.23 -29.78
CA ARG A 340 16.17 10.61 -29.28
C ARG A 340 17.21 10.83 -30.41
N ARG A 341 17.20 9.99 -31.46
CA ARG A 341 18.08 10.19 -32.65
C ARG A 341 17.70 11.44 -33.45
N LYS A 342 16.40 11.78 -33.52
CA LYS A 342 15.95 13.05 -34.11
C LYS A 342 16.38 14.26 -33.26
N SER A 343 16.38 14.16 -31.93
CA SER A 343 16.76 15.24 -31.02
C SER A 343 18.27 15.44 -30.85
N ILE A 344 19.12 14.48 -31.24
CA ILE A 344 20.57 14.65 -31.26
C ILE A 344 21.01 15.63 -32.37
N PHE A 345 20.18 15.83 -33.38
CA PHE A 345 20.40 16.83 -34.44
C PHE A 345 19.74 18.19 -34.16
N GLU A 346 18.84 18.28 -33.17
CA GLU A 346 18.25 19.53 -32.69
C GLU A 346 18.48 19.59 -31.18
N SER A 347 19.43 20.44 -30.79
CA SER A 347 19.85 20.79 -29.42
C SER A 347 19.00 20.32 -28.23
N ALA A 348 19.62 19.44 -27.41
CA ALA A 348 19.39 19.25 -25.98
C ALA A 348 17.95 19.13 -25.48
N GLY A 349 17.40 18.03 -25.60
CA GLY A 349 16.51 17.13 -24.91
C GLY A 349 15.75 17.52 -23.63
N MET A 350 15.43 18.79 -23.37
CA MET A 350 14.52 19.17 -22.29
C MET A 350 13.13 19.43 -22.86
N PRO A 351 12.04 19.10 -22.12
CA PRO A 351 10.69 19.43 -22.57
C PRO A 351 10.56 20.93 -22.84
N ASP A 352 10.01 21.31 -23.98
CA ASP A 352 9.85 22.73 -24.38
C ASP A 352 9.15 23.58 -23.33
N LYS A 353 8.32 22.96 -22.49
CA LYS A 353 7.56 23.62 -21.43
C LYS A 353 8.28 23.71 -20.10
N LEU A 354 9.33 22.92 -19.88
CA LEU A 354 10.08 22.97 -18.64
C LEU A 354 10.87 24.27 -18.57
N LYS A 355 10.60 25.08 -17.56
CA LYS A 355 11.45 26.18 -17.16
C LYS A 355 12.35 25.73 -16.04
N ASP A 356 13.53 25.27 -16.43
CA ASP A 356 14.50 24.68 -15.51
C ASP A 356 15.14 25.69 -14.56
N CYS A 357 15.72 25.20 -13.47
CA CYS A 357 16.53 25.99 -12.54
C CYS A 357 18.00 26.02 -12.99
N GLN A 358 18.77 26.91 -12.36
CA GLN A 358 20.18 27.14 -12.72
C GLN A 358 21.12 26.17 -11.98
N SER A 359 20.78 25.78 -10.75
CA SER A 359 21.57 24.81 -9.98
C SER A 359 21.53 23.42 -10.60
N ASN A 360 22.67 22.73 -10.55
CA ASN A 360 22.80 21.32 -10.94
C ASN A 360 22.87 20.38 -9.72
N ASN A 361 22.71 20.90 -8.49
CA ASN A 361 22.69 20.10 -7.28
C ASN A 361 21.26 19.62 -7.00
N PRO A 362 20.93 18.32 -7.19
CA PRO A 362 19.56 17.82 -7.01
C PRO A 362 18.98 18.06 -5.60
N GLU A 363 19.83 18.10 -4.57
CA GLU A 363 19.39 18.29 -3.18
C GLU A 363 18.78 19.68 -2.94
N GLU A 364 19.22 20.70 -3.70
CA GLU A 364 18.74 22.06 -3.62
C GLU A 364 17.61 22.33 -4.61
N CYS A 365 17.48 21.49 -5.64
CA CYS A 365 16.56 21.70 -6.74
C CYS A 365 15.16 21.17 -6.45
N GLU A 366 14.17 21.97 -6.82
CA GLU A 366 12.76 21.69 -6.67
C GLU A 366 12.07 21.75 -8.03
N LEU A 367 11.27 20.75 -8.38
CA LEU A 367 10.41 20.74 -9.56
C LEU A 367 8.96 20.95 -9.14
N PHE A 368 8.37 22.07 -9.55
CA PHE A 368 6.95 22.32 -9.42
C PHE A 368 6.21 21.85 -10.66
N ILE A 369 5.30 20.89 -10.47
CA ILE A 369 4.37 20.43 -11.50
C ILE A 369 3.08 21.21 -11.32
N VAL A 370 2.78 22.13 -12.25
CA VAL A 370 1.75 23.15 -12.09
C VAL A 370 0.57 22.88 -13.03
N GLU A 371 -0.64 22.92 -12.49
CA GLU A 371 -1.86 22.78 -13.27
C GLU A 371 -2.13 24.03 -14.11
N GLY A 372 -2.18 23.84 -15.43
CA GLY A 372 -2.56 24.86 -16.40
C GLY A 372 -1.47 25.88 -16.75
N ASP A 373 -1.61 26.47 -17.94
CA ASP A 373 -0.65 27.43 -18.48
C ASP A 373 -0.72 28.80 -17.73
N SER A 374 -1.88 29.17 -17.17
CA SER A 374 -2.06 30.43 -16.44
C SER A 374 -1.30 30.42 -15.11
N ALA A 375 -1.54 29.41 -14.27
CA ALA A 375 -0.81 29.24 -13.02
C ALA A 375 0.69 28.97 -13.27
N GLY A 376 1.01 28.21 -14.33
CA GLY A 376 2.38 28.01 -14.80
C GLY A 376 3.09 29.30 -15.13
N GLY A 377 2.42 30.23 -15.81
CA GLY A 377 2.97 31.54 -16.14
C GLY A 377 3.29 32.40 -14.90
N SER A 378 2.37 32.42 -13.92
CA SER A 378 2.60 33.12 -12.64
C SER A 378 3.73 32.46 -11.84
N ALA A 379 3.78 31.11 -11.82
CA ALA A 379 4.84 30.37 -11.13
C ALA A 379 6.23 30.62 -11.75
N ILE A 380 6.33 30.67 -13.08
CA ILE A 380 7.58 30.96 -13.78
C ILE A 380 8.10 32.36 -13.43
N GLN A 381 7.21 33.36 -13.30
CA GLN A 381 7.58 34.72 -12.96
C GLN A 381 7.91 34.88 -11.47
N GLY A 382 7.22 34.13 -10.59
CA GLY A 382 7.39 34.25 -9.13
C GLY A 382 8.49 33.39 -8.53
N ARG A 383 8.95 32.34 -9.23
CA ARG A 383 9.92 31.36 -8.73
C ARG A 383 11.29 31.92 -8.38
N ASN A 384 12.03 31.19 -7.55
CA ASN A 384 13.48 31.36 -7.47
C ASN A 384 14.15 30.64 -8.66
N PRO A 385 14.70 31.34 -9.66
CA PRO A 385 15.30 30.72 -10.84
C PRO A 385 16.54 29.88 -10.54
N GLU A 386 17.18 30.08 -9.40
CA GLU A 386 18.39 29.35 -9.02
C GLU A 386 18.08 27.90 -8.69
N THR A 387 17.02 27.61 -7.91
CA THR A 387 16.72 26.29 -7.36
C THR A 387 15.37 25.73 -7.76
N GLN A 388 14.48 26.52 -8.36
CA GLN A 388 13.12 26.09 -8.67
C GLN A 388 12.87 25.99 -10.17
N ALA A 389 12.47 24.79 -10.61
CA ALA A 389 12.02 24.50 -11.96
C ALA A 389 10.49 24.42 -12.00
N ILE A 390 9.87 24.82 -13.13
CA ILE A 390 8.42 24.79 -13.34
C ILE A 390 8.10 23.95 -14.58
N LEU A 391 7.20 22.98 -14.41
CA LEU A 391 6.62 22.19 -15.49
C LEU A 391 5.10 22.40 -15.53
N PRO A 392 4.57 23.26 -16.40
CA PRO A 392 3.13 23.41 -16.59
C PRO A 392 2.53 22.16 -17.26
N LEU A 393 1.42 21.67 -16.73
CA LEU A 393 0.63 20.60 -17.34
C LEU A 393 -0.54 21.18 -18.15
N ARG A 394 -0.81 20.63 -19.33
CA ARG A 394 -2.01 20.96 -20.11
C ARG A 394 -3.11 19.94 -19.85
N GLY A 395 -4.08 20.33 -19.03
CA GLY A 395 -5.24 19.48 -18.75
C GLY A 395 -4.93 18.21 -17.96
N LYS A 396 -5.87 17.28 -17.96
CA LYS A 396 -5.74 16.01 -17.24
C LYS A 396 -4.68 15.12 -17.90
N ILE A 397 -3.81 14.58 -17.10
CA ILE A 397 -2.81 13.60 -17.57
C ILE A 397 -3.45 12.24 -17.84
N LEU A 398 -2.77 11.42 -18.63
CA LEU A 398 -3.22 10.06 -18.91
C LEU A 398 -3.32 9.24 -17.61
N ASN A 399 -4.44 8.53 -17.45
CA ASN A 399 -4.55 7.56 -16.37
C ASN A 399 -3.67 6.35 -16.67
N THR A 400 -2.54 6.25 -15.96
CA THR A 400 -1.52 5.22 -16.17
C THR A 400 -1.89 3.87 -15.56
N GLU A 401 -2.93 3.79 -14.74
CA GLU A 401 -3.48 2.52 -14.26
C GLU A 401 -4.17 1.74 -15.39
N ARG A 402 -4.86 2.47 -16.29
CA ARG A 402 -5.63 1.90 -17.41
C ARG A 402 -4.89 1.86 -18.74
N ALA A 403 -3.77 2.55 -18.84
CA ALA A 403 -3.07 2.70 -20.10
C ALA A 403 -1.99 1.64 -20.27
N SER A 404 -1.90 1.09 -21.48
CA SER A 404 -0.73 0.30 -21.88
C SER A 404 0.53 1.17 -21.92
N ILE A 405 1.69 0.55 -21.74
CA ILE A 405 3.00 1.24 -21.78
C ILE A 405 3.18 1.98 -23.12
N ASP A 406 2.77 1.37 -24.25
CA ASP A 406 2.82 2.03 -25.57
C ASP A 406 1.97 3.31 -25.63
N ARG A 407 0.78 3.31 -25.05
CA ARG A 407 -0.08 4.49 -24.98
C ARG A 407 0.48 5.55 -24.01
N MET A 408 1.06 5.09 -22.90
CA MET A 408 1.70 5.96 -21.93
C MET A 408 2.89 6.71 -22.57
N MET A 409 3.73 6.01 -23.33
CA MET A 409 4.90 6.58 -23.99
C MET A 409 4.57 7.48 -25.19
N LYS A 410 3.36 7.42 -25.71
CA LYS A 410 2.85 8.36 -26.73
C LYS A 410 2.25 9.63 -26.13
N SER A 411 2.11 9.69 -24.82
CA SER A 411 1.61 10.88 -24.11
C SER A 411 2.73 11.90 -23.93
N GLU A 412 2.66 13.02 -24.63
CA GLU A 412 3.63 14.12 -24.49
C GLU A 412 3.78 14.61 -23.05
N THR A 413 2.70 14.58 -22.26
CA THR A 413 2.71 14.98 -20.85
C THR A 413 3.50 14.00 -19.99
N ILE A 414 3.28 12.70 -20.18
CA ILE A 414 4.02 11.65 -19.45
C ILE A 414 5.49 11.66 -19.87
N GLU A 415 5.79 11.79 -21.15
CA GLU A 415 7.17 11.89 -21.65
C GLU A 415 7.88 13.11 -21.05
N SER A 416 7.18 14.25 -20.98
CA SER A 416 7.70 15.47 -20.35
C SER A 416 8.00 15.27 -18.86
N LEU A 417 7.13 14.58 -18.13
CA LEU A 417 7.34 14.25 -16.71
C LEU A 417 8.57 13.34 -16.51
N ILE A 418 8.67 12.26 -17.30
CA ILE A 418 9.81 11.33 -17.22
C ILE A 418 11.12 12.06 -17.51
N THR A 419 11.13 12.92 -18.55
CA THR A 419 12.32 13.66 -18.97
C THR A 419 12.70 14.74 -17.96
N ALA A 420 11.73 15.46 -17.41
CA ALA A 420 11.97 16.51 -16.42
C ALA A 420 12.52 15.92 -15.11
N VAL A 421 11.89 14.90 -14.56
CA VAL A 421 12.32 14.27 -13.30
C VAL A 421 13.70 13.62 -13.46
N GLY A 422 13.95 12.97 -14.59
CA GLY A 422 15.15 12.17 -14.83
C GLY A 422 15.02 10.75 -14.24
N GLY A 423 16.08 9.96 -14.35
CA GLY A 423 16.12 8.63 -13.76
C GLY A 423 15.41 7.52 -14.56
N GLY A 424 14.57 7.84 -15.53
CA GLY A 424 13.80 6.84 -16.29
C GLY A 424 12.44 6.51 -15.67
N TYR A 425 11.95 5.26 -15.82
CA TYR A 425 10.67 4.81 -15.27
C TYR A 425 10.62 3.28 -15.14
N GLY A 426 9.73 2.76 -14.30
CA GLY A 426 9.55 1.32 -14.07
C GLY A 426 10.77 0.66 -13.45
N GLU A 427 11.11 -0.55 -13.89
CA GLU A 427 12.31 -1.28 -13.40
C GLU A 427 13.64 -0.61 -13.77
N ASP A 428 13.68 0.19 -14.84
CA ASP A 428 14.87 0.93 -15.25
C ASP A 428 15.04 2.28 -14.49
N PHE A 429 14.18 2.55 -13.52
CA PHE A 429 14.21 3.80 -12.76
C PHE A 429 15.46 3.85 -11.85
N ASP A 430 16.31 4.85 -12.07
CA ASP A 430 17.55 5.06 -11.32
C ASP A 430 17.46 6.36 -10.49
N LEU A 431 17.27 6.22 -9.19
CA LEU A 431 17.14 7.33 -8.26
C LEU A 431 18.35 8.29 -8.27
N ASN A 432 19.55 7.77 -8.55
CA ASN A 432 20.78 8.59 -8.61
C ASN A 432 20.82 9.55 -9.79
N LYS A 433 19.95 9.36 -10.77
CA LYS A 433 19.83 10.23 -11.96
C LYS A 433 18.68 11.23 -11.86
N VAL A 434 17.97 11.25 -10.74
CA VAL A 434 16.90 12.20 -10.48
C VAL A 434 17.49 13.61 -10.33
N ARG A 435 16.85 14.58 -10.99
CA ARG A 435 17.35 15.95 -11.08
C ARG A 435 16.87 16.86 -9.96
N TYR A 436 15.84 16.46 -9.23
CA TYR A 436 15.22 17.25 -8.17
C TYR A 436 14.88 16.38 -6.99
N HIS A 437 15.40 16.68 -5.80
CA HIS A 437 15.04 15.96 -4.57
C HIS A 437 13.74 16.45 -3.93
N LYS A 438 13.07 17.42 -4.59
CA LYS A 438 11.69 17.81 -4.27
C LYS A 438 10.88 17.93 -5.55
N VAL A 439 9.93 17.06 -5.74
CA VAL A 439 8.93 17.10 -6.81
C VAL A 439 7.60 17.48 -6.18
N ILE A 440 7.16 18.71 -6.44
CA ILE A 440 6.03 19.33 -5.76
C ILE A 440 4.86 19.46 -6.73
N MET A 441 3.77 18.75 -6.44
CA MET A 441 2.52 18.87 -7.19
C MET A 441 1.79 20.14 -6.71
N MET A 442 1.54 21.07 -7.61
CA MET A 442 0.85 22.32 -7.34
C MET A 442 -0.41 22.41 -8.20
N THR A 443 -1.51 21.91 -7.65
CA THR A 443 -2.83 21.83 -8.28
C THR A 443 -3.82 22.73 -7.58
N ASP A 444 -4.89 23.10 -8.27
CA ASP A 444 -5.98 23.88 -7.69
C ASP A 444 -6.65 23.14 -6.52
N ALA A 445 -7.24 23.91 -5.60
CA ALA A 445 -7.94 23.35 -4.43
C ALA A 445 -9.39 22.98 -4.76
N ASP A 446 -9.63 22.43 -5.94
CA ASP A 446 -10.95 22.00 -6.41
C ASP A 446 -10.94 20.51 -6.79
N VAL A 447 -12.08 20.01 -7.29
CA VAL A 447 -12.25 18.60 -7.67
C VAL A 447 -11.34 18.20 -8.84
N ASP A 448 -11.14 19.09 -9.82
CA ASP A 448 -10.28 18.82 -10.97
C ASP A 448 -8.81 18.77 -10.56
N GLY A 449 -8.36 19.70 -9.71
CA GLY A 449 -7.00 19.68 -9.15
C GLY A 449 -6.74 18.45 -8.28
N ALA A 450 -7.73 18.02 -7.48
CA ALA A 450 -7.64 16.76 -6.73
C ALA A 450 -7.50 15.55 -7.65
N HIS A 451 -8.24 15.53 -8.77
CA HIS A 451 -8.14 14.47 -9.78
C HIS A 451 -6.77 14.46 -10.47
N ILE A 452 -6.24 15.62 -10.87
CA ILE A 452 -4.91 15.72 -11.49
C ILE A 452 -3.83 15.23 -10.51
N ARG A 453 -3.93 15.61 -9.23
CA ARG A 453 -3.03 15.13 -8.19
C ARG A 453 -3.08 13.61 -8.04
N THR A 454 -4.28 13.02 -8.06
CA THR A 454 -4.45 11.56 -8.01
C THR A 454 -3.83 10.86 -9.23
N LEU A 455 -3.98 11.41 -10.42
CA LEU A 455 -3.36 10.89 -11.65
C LEU A 455 -1.82 10.96 -11.57
N LEU A 456 -1.25 12.05 -11.05
CA LEU A 456 0.19 12.20 -10.83
C LEU A 456 0.70 11.19 -9.80
N LEU A 457 -0.03 11.02 -8.69
CA LEU A 457 0.33 10.04 -7.65
C LEU A 457 0.28 8.62 -8.20
N THR A 458 -0.74 8.28 -9.01
CA THR A 458 -0.82 6.98 -9.69
C THR A 458 0.41 6.74 -10.56
N PHE A 459 0.81 7.74 -11.36
CA PHE A 459 2.01 7.65 -12.20
C PHE A 459 3.28 7.46 -11.37
N PHE A 460 3.52 8.26 -10.34
CA PHE A 460 4.69 8.12 -9.48
C PHE A 460 4.69 6.79 -8.73
N PHE A 461 3.57 6.36 -8.20
CA PHE A 461 3.47 5.08 -7.49
C PHE A 461 3.76 3.88 -8.39
N ARG A 462 3.25 3.89 -9.63
CA ARG A 462 3.42 2.76 -10.56
C ARG A 462 4.77 2.74 -11.27
N PHE A 463 5.35 3.90 -11.58
CA PHE A 463 6.50 3.98 -12.48
C PHE A 463 7.73 4.67 -11.90
N MET A 464 7.63 5.35 -10.76
CA MET A 464 8.72 6.03 -10.08
C MET A 464 8.61 5.90 -8.56
N ARG A 465 8.19 4.73 -8.09
CA ARG A 465 7.93 4.45 -6.67
C ARG A 465 9.08 4.84 -5.73
N PRO A 466 10.36 4.59 -6.06
CA PRO A 466 11.48 5.03 -5.21
C PRO A 466 11.51 6.52 -4.90
N LEU A 467 10.92 7.39 -5.77
CA LEU A 467 10.79 8.82 -5.46
C LEU A 467 9.90 9.09 -4.24
N ILE A 468 8.84 8.31 -4.06
CA ILE A 468 7.94 8.44 -2.92
C ILE A 468 8.61 7.87 -1.67
N GLU A 469 9.24 6.71 -1.80
CA GLU A 469 9.91 6.00 -0.70
C GLU A 469 11.05 6.83 -0.10
N GLU A 470 11.85 7.51 -0.93
CA GLU A 470 12.89 8.46 -0.48
C GLU A 470 12.30 9.80 -0.02
N GLY A 471 11.00 10.00 -0.19
CA GLY A 471 10.29 11.21 0.25
C GLY A 471 10.58 12.44 -0.57
N TYR A 472 10.79 12.28 -1.87
CA TYR A 472 11.01 13.39 -2.80
C TYR A 472 9.72 13.94 -3.39
N VAL A 473 8.57 13.32 -3.14
CA VAL A 473 7.26 13.75 -3.67
C VAL A 473 6.48 14.52 -2.63
N TYR A 474 5.96 15.68 -3.01
CA TYR A 474 5.20 16.59 -2.15
C TYR A 474 3.95 17.10 -2.85
N SER A 475 2.95 17.47 -2.07
CA SER A 475 1.79 18.24 -2.51
C SER A 475 1.84 19.64 -1.88
N ALA A 476 1.78 20.69 -2.70
CA ALA A 476 1.62 22.04 -2.20
C ALA A 476 0.18 22.22 -1.64
N VAL A 477 0.07 23.00 -0.59
CA VAL A 477 -1.21 23.39 0.01
C VAL A 477 -1.35 24.92 -0.16
N PRO A 478 -2.00 25.38 -1.25
CA PRO A 478 -2.26 26.81 -1.40
C PRO A 478 -3.34 27.26 -0.40
N PRO A 479 -3.32 28.53 0.03
CA PRO A 479 -4.36 29.06 0.90
C PRO A 479 -5.71 29.11 0.19
N LEU A 480 -6.79 28.87 0.95
CA LEU A 480 -8.16 28.96 0.45
C LEU A 480 -8.72 30.38 0.52
N TYR A 481 -8.27 31.18 1.48
CA TYR A 481 -8.79 32.51 1.75
C TYR A 481 -7.70 33.55 1.88
N LYS A 482 -8.00 34.76 1.40
CA LYS A 482 -7.27 35.99 1.68
C LYS A 482 -8.16 36.93 2.46
N LEU A 483 -7.71 37.35 3.65
CA LEU A 483 -8.38 38.31 4.50
C LEU A 483 -7.64 39.64 4.46
N THR A 484 -8.35 40.73 4.23
CA THR A 484 -7.78 42.07 4.11
C THR A 484 -8.49 43.04 5.06
N ARG A 485 -7.70 43.75 5.86
CA ARG A 485 -8.13 44.88 6.68
C ARG A 485 -7.21 46.07 6.40
N GLY A 486 -7.66 47.01 5.59
CA GLY A 486 -6.82 48.16 5.18
C GLY A 486 -5.56 47.68 4.45
N LYS A 487 -4.38 47.93 5.05
CA LYS A 487 -3.08 47.48 4.50
C LYS A 487 -2.66 46.08 5.01
N GLN A 488 -3.31 45.56 6.02
CA GLN A 488 -2.99 44.25 6.59
C GLN A 488 -3.66 43.15 5.77
N GLN A 489 -2.87 42.17 5.35
CA GLN A 489 -3.33 40.99 4.62
C GLN A 489 -2.88 39.75 5.36
N ARG A 490 -3.78 38.75 5.46
CA ARG A 490 -3.49 37.41 6.00
C ARG A 490 -4.14 36.37 5.11
N VAL A 491 -3.62 35.16 5.13
CA VAL A 491 -4.19 34.01 4.42
C VAL A 491 -4.66 32.97 5.41
N ALA A 492 -5.66 32.17 5.00
CA ALA A 492 -6.15 31.05 5.75
C ALA A 492 -6.29 29.82 4.86
N TYR A 493 -6.00 28.64 5.41
CA TYR A 493 -5.99 27.36 4.72
C TYR A 493 -7.25 26.54 4.99
N THR A 494 -7.96 26.85 6.08
CA THR A 494 -9.24 26.19 6.44
C THR A 494 -10.31 27.23 6.77
N ASP A 495 -11.58 26.78 6.88
CA ASP A 495 -12.68 27.63 7.30
C ASP A 495 -12.51 28.09 8.76
N GLU A 496 -12.00 27.22 9.63
CA GLU A 496 -11.74 27.51 11.03
C GLU A 496 -10.65 28.60 11.17
N GLU A 497 -9.53 28.47 10.41
CA GLU A 497 -8.48 29.49 10.38
C GLU A 497 -9.00 30.84 9.87
N ARG A 498 -9.83 30.83 8.82
CA ARG A 498 -10.49 32.04 8.31
C ARG A 498 -11.27 32.76 9.42
N ASP A 499 -12.06 32.01 10.16
CA ASP A 499 -12.93 32.57 11.20
C ASP A 499 -12.11 33.05 12.40
N ALA A 500 -11.07 32.32 12.79
CA ALA A 500 -10.13 32.72 13.83
C ALA A 500 -9.38 34.00 13.45
N ILE A 501 -8.77 34.04 12.26
CA ILE A 501 -8.04 35.21 11.74
C ILE A 501 -8.98 36.39 11.57
N SER A 502 -10.21 36.17 11.09
CA SER A 502 -11.22 37.22 10.98
C SER A 502 -11.57 37.82 12.33
N SER A 503 -11.67 36.99 13.37
CA SER A 503 -11.93 37.44 14.74
C SER A 503 -10.74 38.25 15.31
N GLU A 504 -9.51 37.73 15.14
CA GLU A 504 -8.29 38.46 15.54
C GLU A 504 -8.17 39.81 14.83
N MET A 505 -8.37 39.83 13.52
CA MET A 505 -8.26 41.05 12.71
C MET A 505 -9.33 42.09 13.08
N ARG A 506 -10.46 41.70 13.71
CA ARG A 506 -11.48 42.63 14.22
C ARG A 506 -11.06 43.34 15.51
N ASP A 507 -10.08 42.76 16.23
CA ASP A 507 -9.52 43.35 17.46
C ASP A 507 -10.61 43.74 18.48
N GLY A 508 -11.57 42.84 18.73
CA GLY A 508 -12.70 43.07 19.65
C GLY A 508 -13.78 44.03 19.16
N ASN A 509 -13.65 44.59 17.96
CA ASN A 509 -14.66 45.52 17.41
C ASN A 509 -15.49 44.82 16.30
N PRO A 510 -16.74 44.42 16.52
CA PRO A 510 -17.56 43.70 15.54
C PRO A 510 -17.91 44.52 14.29
N ASN A 511 -17.78 45.85 14.34
CA ASN A 511 -18.12 46.74 13.23
C ASN A 511 -16.99 46.90 12.20
N VAL A 512 -15.82 46.32 12.46
CA VAL A 512 -14.70 46.36 11.52
C VAL A 512 -14.99 45.42 10.35
N LYS A 513 -15.06 46.00 9.16
CA LYS A 513 -15.25 45.26 7.92
C LYS A 513 -13.93 44.60 7.54
N ILE A 514 -13.95 43.28 7.37
CA ILE A 514 -12.84 42.51 6.80
C ILE A 514 -13.29 42.01 5.43
N ASP A 515 -12.45 42.23 4.46
CA ASP A 515 -12.66 41.75 3.09
C ASP A 515 -12.10 40.32 2.99
N ILE A 516 -12.98 39.35 2.77
CA ILE A 516 -12.62 37.93 2.69
C ILE A 516 -12.80 37.49 1.24
N ASN A 517 -11.70 37.19 0.56
CA ASN A 517 -11.70 36.66 -0.79
C ASN A 517 -11.31 35.19 -0.76
N ARG A 518 -12.13 34.35 -1.39
CA ARG A 518 -11.81 32.94 -1.58
C ARG A 518 -11.08 32.78 -2.90
N TYR A 519 -9.90 32.16 -2.88
CA TYR A 519 -9.22 31.73 -4.10
C TYR A 519 -9.94 30.53 -4.71
N LYS A 520 -10.28 30.61 -6.00
CA LYS A 520 -10.89 29.51 -6.75
C LYS A 520 -9.86 28.60 -7.40
N GLY A 521 -8.66 29.16 -7.69
CA GLY A 521 -7.55 28.42 -8.26
C GLY A 521 -6.25 29.22 -8.24
N LEU A 522 -5.13 28.55 -8.48
CA LEU A 522 -3.79 29.12 -8.52
C LEU A 522 -3.62 30.17 -9.65
N GLY A 523 -4.38 30.01 -10.72
CA GLY A 523 -4.38 30.95 -11.85
C GLY A 523 -4.92 32.35 -11.52
N GLU A 524 -5.59 32.53 -10.38
CA GLU A 524 -6.06 33.82 -9.88
C GLU A 524 -4.99 34.58 -9.07
N MET A 525 -3.89 33.89 -8.70
CA MET A 525 -2.80 34.48 -7.95
C MET A 525 -1.80 35.15 -8.91
N ASN A 526 -1.40 36.37 -8.58
CA ASN A 526 -0.28 36.98 -9.26
C ASN A 526 1.07 36.34 -8.83
N PRO A 527 2.17 36.54 -9.55
CA PRO A 527 3.46 35.92 -9.25
C PRO A 527 3.96 36.14 -7.81
N GLU A 528 3.77 37.32 -7.28
CA GLU A 528 4.20 37.72 -5.93
C GLU A 528 3.39 37.00 -4.85
N GLN A 529 2.07 36.89 -5.03
CA GLN A 529 1.18 36.16 -4.15
C GLN A 529 1.50 34.67 -4.15
N LEU A 530 1.72 34.09 -5.34
CA LEU A 530 2.03 32.67 -5.49
C LEU A 530 3.38 32.33 -4.85
N TRP A 531 4.37 33.19 -4.99
CA TRP A 531 5.65 33.08 -4.30
C TRP A 531 5.48 33.09 -2.79
N GLU A 532 4.87 34.13 -2.24
CA GLU A 532 4.78 34.34 -0.80
C GLU A 532 3.97 33.26 -0.08
N THR A 533 2.94 32.70 -0.72
CA THR A 533 2.02 31.76 -0.08
C THR A 533 2.31 30.29 -0.35
N THR A 534 2.90 29.96 -1.52
CA THR A 534 2.94 28.57 -2.00
C THR A 534 4.33 28.11 -2.43
N MET A 535 5.20 29.01 -2.87
CA MET A 535 6.50 28.63 -3.44
C MET A 535 7.70 28.99 -2.56
N ASN A 536 7.61 30.04 -1.75
CA ASN A 536 8.70 30.45 -0.85
C ASN A 536 8.94 29.39 0.22
N PRO A 537 10.14 28.80 0.30
CA PRO A 537 10.47 27.76 1.29
C PRO A 537 10.24 28.16 2.75
N GLU A 538 10.31 29.47 3.06
CA GLU A 538 10.15 30.00 4.42
C GLU A 538 8.67 30.04 4.88
N ASN A 539 7.73 30.21 3.95
CA ASN A 539 6.33 30.52 4.28
C ASN A 539 5.34 29.45 3.79
N ARG A 540 5.74 28.67 2.78
CA ARG A 540 4.85 27.70 2.12
C ARG A 540 4.48 26.53 3.03
N VAL A 541 3.30 25.96 2.77
CA VAL A 541 2.89 24.67 3.34
C VAL A 541 2.96 23.62 2.23
N ILE A 542 3.77 22.61 2.43
CA ILE A 542 3.83 21.41 1.58
C ILE A 542 3.66 20.16 2.43
N VAL A 543 2.93 19.18 1.91
CA VAL A 543 2.73 17.88 2.54
C VAL A 543 3.59 16.87 1.82
N ARG A 544 4.45 16.19 2.56
CA ARG A 544 5.25 15.08 2.04
C ARG A 544 4.33 13.88 1.79
N ILE A 545 4.44 13.28 0.62
CA ILE A 545 3.71 12.05 0.30
C ILE A 545 4.52 10.87 0.80
N THR A 546 3.87 10.01 1.58
CA THR A 546 4.47 8.79 2.14
C THR A 546 3.62 7.58 1.78
N ILE A 547 4.24 6.41 1.74
CA ILE A 547 3.55 5.13 1.61
C ILE A 547 3.66 4.45 2.98
N GLU A 548 2.60 4.55 3.78
CA GLU A 548 2.53 3.89 5.09
C GLU A 548 2.18 2.41 4.96
N ASP A 549 1.33 2.09 3.98
CA ASP A 549 0.89 0.74 3.66
C ASP A 549 0.83 0.58 2.14
N ALA A 550 1.81 -0.12 1.58
CA ALA A 550 1.93 -0.29 0.13
C ALA A 550 0.78 -1.12 -0.47
N GLU A 551 0.24 -2.05 0.28
CA GLU A 551 -0.89 -2.89 -0.13
C GLU A 551 -2.18 -2.07 -0.22
N LYS A 552 -2.47 -1.26 0.81
CA LYS A 552 -3.62 -0.33 0.79
C LYS A 552 -3.48 0.73 -0.29
N ALA A 553 -2.27 1.22 -0.53
CA ALA A 553 -2.01 2.17 -1.60
C ALA A 553 -2.26 1.54 -2.98
N ASP A 554 -1.80 0.31 -3.20
CA ASP A 554 -2.06 -0.45 -4.43
C ASP A 554 -3.56 -0.68 -4.64
N GLU A 555 -4.27 -1.12 -3.61
CA GLU A 555 -5.71 -1.32 -3.63
C GLU A 555 -6.46 -0.01 -3.93
N ALA A 556 -6.09 1.08 -3.25
CA ALA A 556 -6.71 2.40 -3.45
C ALA A 556 -6.52 2.90 -4.88
N PHE A 557 -5.32 2.82 -5.45
CA PHE A 557 -5.08 3.21 -6.84
C PHE A 557 -5.83 2.30 -7.82
N THR A 558 -5.89 1.01 -7.55
CA THR A 558 -6.64 0.06 -8.37
C THR A 558 -8.14 0.34 -8.36
N ILE A 559 -8.73 0.60 -7.19
CA ILE A 559 -10.17 0.90 -7.06
C ILE A 559 -10.53 2.26 -7.66
N LEU A 560 -9.73 3.29 -7.36
CA LEU A 560 -10.05 4.67 -7.76
C LEU A 560 -9.70 4.95 -9.22
N MET A 561 -8.66 4.32 -9.74
CA MET A 561 -8.07 4.64 -11.04
C MET A 561 -8.17 3.47 -12.03
N GLY A 562 -8.47 2.26 -11.58
CA GLY A 562 -8.72 1.07 -12.37
C GLY A 562 -10.07 1.10 -13.12
N ASP A 563 -10.37 0.05 -13.89
CA ASP A 563 -11.61 -0.08 -14.68
C ASP A 563 -12.86 -0.31 -13.85
#